data_1516c8f5ea2dd56b63f77c42f81b6424
#
_entry.id   1516c8f5ea2dd56b63f77c42f81b6424
#
_cell.length_a   1.000
_cell.length_b   1.000
_cell.length_c   1.000
_cell.angle_alpha   90.00
_cell.angle_beta   90.00
_cell.angle_gamma   90.00
#
_symmetry.space_group_name_H-M   'P 1'
#
loop_
_entity.id
_entity.type
_entity.pdbx_description
1 polymer ?
#
loop_
_entity_poly.entity_id
_entity_poly.type
_entity_poly.pdbx_seq_one_letter_code
_entity_poly.pdbx_strand_id
1 'polypeptide(L)'
;MIRILYIINLLVLAAGLISASTIEKVEKTGTITYMSSQNIYVKFENTAGITQGDTLFQRIDNKLLPAMIVKFISSKSVAGETVNGLDLKVDDKLIAVIEKIVPDVNEEKQSPIVTVPSTPEGEFKADLPPKNPAVKQKASLKGRFSIQSYSNISNSPHFADNQRWRYTFSLNAKNIGESNLSFSNYMSFAYRADQWSDMPNNFGRSLRIYDLALNYQFDETTSLWVGRHINFKISNISSVDGVQFEKGFDRNYVGVVAGSRPNFTDLGINLKLFEYGAFIGRDDSLGSGYMRNTLAVFEQTNDFKTDRRFIYFQHSNSILENTNVFVSSEMDLYKMISGIKKNDFQLTSIFASLQYSPITAVSFYLSYDARKNVIYYETFKNFIDSVFENETRQGFNLRLNIKPIRFLFVGLNGGYRFQKNDLKPARNFGGYITYSEVPLIEITPTISYSKIITSYIDGGVAGLRLSRNITDNIDLSVYYRNTQYKFNNSIASINQNSVSFDLSTILLNPVFLTLSYEGIFEKTSTAGRILLDLTTRF
;
A
#
# COMPACT_ATOMS: atom_id res chain seq x y z
N MET A 1 36.17 12.21 -22.40
CA MET A 1 36.56 11.06 -21.52
C MET A 1 37.47 11.43 -20.36
N ILE A 2 38.44 12.35 -20.52
CA ILE A 2 39.42 12.68 -19.45
C ILE A 2 38.83 13.56 -18.31
N ARG A 3 37.75 14.34 -18.53
CA ARG A 3 37.14 15.19 -17.51
C ARG A 3 36.18 14.44 -16.56
N ILE A 4 35.71 13.25 -16.92
CA ILE A 4 34.86 12.41 -16.08
C ILE A 4 35.69 11.61 -15.08
N LEU A 5 36.96 11.27 -15.44
CA LEU A 5 37.90 10.60 -14.51
C LEU A 5 38.38 11.52 -13.37
N TYR A 6 38.41 12.85 -13.57
CA TYR A 6 38.81 13.80 -12.51
C TYR A 6 37.74 14.00 -11.45
N ILE A 7 36.43 13.86 -11.80
CA ILE A 7 35.33 13.98 -10.84
C ILE A 7 35.24 12.71 -9.97
N ILE A 8 35.57 11.55 -10.50
CA ILE A 8 35.62 10.29 -9.75
C ILE A 8 36.79 10.24 -8.78
N ASN A 9 37.95 10.84 -9.09
CA ASN A 9 39.08 10.90 -8.18
C ASN A 9 38.96 11.94 -7.05
N LEU A 10 38.10 12.95 -7.19
CA LEU A 10 37.88 13.93 -6.12
C LEU A 10 36.91 13.41 -5.03
N LEU A 11 36.13 12.36 -5.31
CA LEU A 11 35.22 11.68 -4.37
C LEU A 11 35.94 10.60 -3.53
N VAL A 12 37.14 10.20 -3.87
CA VAL A 12 37.90 9.14 -3.17
C VAL A 12 38.82 9.70 -2.08
N LEU A 13 39.09 11.01 -2.07
CA LEU A 13 40.07 11.61 -1.14
C LEU A 13 39.48 12.16 0.17
N ALA A 14 38.17 11.98 0.44
CA ALA A 14 37.53 12.43 1.69
C ALA A 14 37.27 11.28 2.69
N ALA A 15 37.79 10.09 2.46
CA ALA A 15 37.60 8.94 3.37
C ALA A 15 38.84 8.76 4.26
N GLY A 16 38.86 9.44 5.36
CA GLY A 16 39.92 9.24 6.34
C GLY A 16 39.71 9.96 7.64
N LEU A 17 38.83 9.45 8.50
CA LEU A 17 38.92 9.55 9.97
C LEU A 17 37.95 8.50 10.57
N ILE A 18 38.48 7.34 10.88
CA ILE A 18 37.80 6.28 11.61
C ILE A 18 37.92 6.63 13.10
N SER A 19 36.82 7.02 13.72
CA SER A 19 36.73 7.04 15.18
C SER A 19 36.25 5.67 15.65
N ALA A 20 37.01 5.04 16.53
CA ALA A 20 36.66 3.77 17.13
C ALA A 20 35.48 3.97 18.10
N SER A 21 34.31 3.44 17.76
CA SER A 21 33.16 3.38 18.65
C SER A 21 33.24 2.11 19.51
N THR A 22 33.02 2.25 20.81
CA THR A 22 32.94 1.11 21.74
C THR A 22 31.56 0.46 21.62
N ILE A 23 31.51 -0.82 21.28
CA ILE A 23 30.27 -1.61 21.18
C ILE A 23 29.98 -2.22 22.55
N GLU A 24 28.90 -1.82 23.19
CA GLU A 24 28.40 -2.43 24.43
C GLU A 24 27.27 -3.41 24.09
N LYS A 25 27.38 -4.66 24.55
CA LYS A 25 26.34 -5.68 24.40
C LYS A 25 25.34 -5.57 25.54
N VAL A 26 24.09 -5.27 25.22
CA VAL A 26 22.98 -5.17 26.17
C VAL A 26 22.06 -6.37 25.99
N GLU A 27 21.74 -7.05 27.08
CA GLU A 27 20.79 -8.16 27.09
C GLU A 27 19.37 -7.66 27.39
N LYS A 28 18.40 -8.07 26.58
CA LYS A 28 16.98 -7.89 26.85
C LYS A 28 16.31 -9.23 27.05
N THR A 29 15.56 -9.37 28.14
CA THR A 29 14.84 -10.59 28.48
C THR A 29 13.37 -10.47 28.08
N GLY A 30 12.88 -11.44 27.31
CA GLY A 30 11.47 -11.62 26.99
C GLY A 30 10.96 -12.96 27.50
N THR A 31 9.65 -13.10 27.65
CA THR A 31 8.97 -14.32 28.10
C THR A 31 8.17 -14.93 26.98
N ILE A 32 8.26 -16.25 26.78
CA ILE A 32 7.44 -16.98 25.81
C ILE A 32 5.99 -16.94 26.28
N THR A 33 5.14 -16.29 25.50
CA THR A 33 3.70 -16.18 25.80
C THR A 33 2.85 -17.17 25.05
N TYR A 34 3.35 -17.67 23.93
CA TYR A 34 2.62 -18.63 23.10
C TYR A 34 3.57 -19.40 22.19
N MET A 35 3.23 -20.64 21.90
CA MET A 35 3.94 -21.53 20.97
C MET A 35 2.95 -22.20 20.02
N SER A 36 3.25 -22.18 18.74
CA SER A 36 2.55 -22.93 17.71
C SER A 36 3.46 -24.00 17.11
N SER A 37 2.95 -24.84 16.24
CA SER A 37 3.76 -25.84 15.53
C SER A 37 4.88 -25.27 14.64
N GLN A 38 4.84 -23.96 14.34
CA GLN A 38 5.79 -23.30 13.44
C GLN A 38 6.50 -22.10 14.05
N ASN A 39 5.90 -21.43 15.06
CA ASN A 39 6.43 -20.19 15.62
C ASN A 39 6.31 -20.12 17.13
N ILE A 40 7.28 -19.48 17.76
CA ILE A 40 7.29 -19.09 19.16
C ILE A 40 7.06 -17.58 19.24
N TYR A 41 6.26 -17.16 20.23
CA TYR A 41 5.93 -15.76 20.50
C TYR A 41 6.52 -15.35 21.83
N VAL A 42 7.37 -14.34 21.81
CA VAL A 42 8.09 -13.84 22.98
C VAL A 42 7.71 -12.40 23.24
N LYS A 43 7.26 -12.10 24.44
CA LYS A 43 6.89 -10.75 24.88
C LYS A 43 8.06 -10.10 25.61
N PHE A 44 8.41 -8.91 25.19
CA PHE A 44 9.40 -8.02 25.80
C PHE A 44 8.74 -6.79 26.39
N GLU A 45 9.43 -6.08 27.25
CA GLU A 45 9.00 -4.75 27.69
C GLU A 45 8.97 -3.76 26.49
N ASN A 46 10.00 -3.81 25.67
CA ASN A 46 10.07 -3.19 24.34
C ASN A 46 11.04 -3.96 23.45
N THR A 47 10.81 -3.92 22.14
CA THR A 47 11.61 -4.64 21.15
C THR A 47 12.65 -3.75 20.45
N ALA A 48 12.87 -2.52 20.94
CA ALA A 48 13.86 -1.61 20.34
C ALA A 48 15.25 -2.27 20.32
N GLY A 49 15.88 -2.28 19.16
CA GLY A 49 17.19 -2.91 18.92
C GLY A 49 17.13 -4.41 18.58
N ILE A 50 15.97 -5.05 18.58
CA ILE A 50 15.78 -6.38 18.03
C ILE A 50 15.36 -6.25 16.58
N THR A 51 16.01 -6.98 15.67
CA THR A 51 15.74 -6.93 14.23
C THR A 51 15.30 -8.30 13.70
N GLN A 52 14.63 -8.30 12.55
CA GLN A 52 14.28 -9.55 11.88
C GLN A 52 15.56 -10.26 11.42
N GLY A 53 15.67 -11.54 11.77
CA GLY A 53 16.86 -12.35 11.57
C GLY A 53 17.72 -12.52 12.84
N ASP A 54 17.49 -11.73 13.89
CA ASP A 54 18.19 -11.86 15.14
C ASP A 54 17.89 -13.21 15.80
N THR A 55 18.90 -13.72 16.53
CA THR A 55 18.76 -14.94 17.30
C THR A 55 18.46 -14.61 18.75
N LEU A 56 17.39 -15.18 19.30
CA LEU A 56 17.11 -15.17 20.73
C LEU A 56 17.71 -16.42 21.37
N PHE A 57 18.21 -16.26 22.57
CA PHE A 57 18.93 -17.30 23.31
C PHE A 57 18.17 -17.71 24.57
N GLN A 58 18.25 -18.98 24.92
CA GLN A 58 17.86 -19.47 26.25
C GLN A 58 19.11 -19.61 27.09
N ARG A 59 19.04 -19.21 28.35
CA ARG A 59 20.15 -19.37 29.31
C ARG A 59 20.00 -20.69 30.05
N ILE A 60 20.91 -21.63 29.82
CA ILE A 60 20.97 -22.93 30.49
C ILE A 60 22.40 -23.05 31.06
N ASP A 61 22.53 -23.35 32.36
CA ASP A 61 23.81 -23.49 33.06
C ASP A 61 24.79 -22.31 32.78
N ASN A 62 24.25 -21.10 32.81
CA ASN A 62 24.97 -19.84 32.57
C ASN A 62 25.54 -19.68 31.15
N LYS A 63 25.13 -20.53 30.19
CA LYS A 63 25.47 -20.43 28.77
C LYS A 63 24.25 -19.99 27.97
N LEU A 64 24.48 -19.13 26.96
CA LEU A 64 23.45 -18.70 26.01
C LEU A 64 23.40 -19.70 24.84
N LEU A 65 22.33 -20.44 24.72
CA LEU A 65 22.07 -21.36 23.61
C LEU A 65 21.07 -20.76 22.64
N PRO A 66 21.33 -20.78 21.31
CA PRO A 66 20.39 -20.30 20.33
C PRO A 66 19.05 -21.06 20.44
N ALA A 67 17.96 -20.32 20.59
CA ALA A 67 16.64 -20.90 20.83
C ALA A 67 15.63 -20.57 19.73
N MET A 68 15.70 -19.35 19.16
CA MET A 68 14.72 -18.88 18.21
C MET A 68 15.34 -17.86 17.26
N ILE A 69 14.99 -17.89 15.96
CA ILE A 69 15.26 -16.83 14.98
C ILE A 69 14.02 -15.96 14.82
N VAL A 70 14.20 -14.65 14.99
CA VAL A 70 13.14 -13.66 14.88
C VAL A 70 12.69 -13.51 13.42
N LYS A 71 11.41 -13.71 13.15
CA LYS A 71 10.78 -13.55 11.83
C LYS A 71 9.89 -12.31 11.77
N PHE A 72 9.22 -11.98 12.85
CA PHE A 72 8.29 -10.85 12.93
C PHE A 72 8.50 -10.10 14.25
N ILE A 73 8.35 -8.78 14.19
CA ILE A 73 8.56 -7.90 15.34
C ILE A 73 7.40 -6.92 15.43
N SER A 74 6.92 -6.71 16.65
CA SER A 74 6.02 -5.64 17.05
C SER A 74 6.65 -4.80 18.16
N SER A 75 6.02 -3.74 18.61
CA SER A 75 6.57 -2.85 19.66
C SER A 75 6.88 -3.53 21.00
N LYS A 76 6.24 -4.66 21.28
CA LYS A 76 6.39 -5.40 22.55
C LYS A 76 6.54 -6.91 22.41
N SER A 77 6.52 -7.46 21.19
CA SER A 77 6.58 -8.90 20.99
C SER A 77 7.35 -9.25 19.73
N VAL A 78 8.00 -10.38 19.72
CA VAL A 78 8.61 -10.98 18.54
C VAL A 78 8.04 -12.37 18.32
N ALA A 79 7.97 -12.79 17.04
CA ALA A 79 7.61 -14.15 16.67
C ALA A 79 8.69 -14.73 15.77
N GLY A 80 8.99 -16.02 15.90
CA GLY A 80 10.01 -16.68 15.10
C GLY A 80 10.00 -18.19 15.23
N GLU A 81 10.90 -18.82 14.50
CA GLU A 81 11.06 -20.26 14.43
C GLU A 81 12.09 -20.77 15.43
N THR A 82 11.87 -21.95 16.00
CA THR A 82 12.83 -22.62 16.90
C THR A 82 14.10 -23.00 16.17
N VAL A 83 15.22 -22.89 16.86
CA VAL A 83 16.53 -23.38 16.42
C VAL A 83 16.97 -24.51 17.36
N ASN A 84 17.53 -25.58 16.82
CA ASN A 84 18.21 -26.66 17.56
C ASN A 84 17.38 -27.51 18.51
N GLY A 85 16.08 -27.76 18.30
CA GLY A 85 15.33 -28.80 19.02
C GLY A 85 15.30 -28.64 20.53
N LEU A 86 15.47 -27.43 21.06
CA LEU A 86 15.31 -27.14 22.49
C LEU A 86 13.85 -27.35 22.89
N ASP A 87 13.61 -27.98 24.03
CA ASP A 87 12.27 -28.18 24.60
C ASP A 87 11.81 -26.90 25.32
N LEU A 88 11.42 -25.91 24.52
CA LEU A 88 10.93 -24.62 24.99
C LEU A 88 9.47 -24.74 25.45
N LYS A 89 9.13 -24.02 26.51
CA LYS A 89 7.77 -23.99 27.11
C LYS A 89 7.26 -22.58 27.25
N VAL A 90 5.94 -22.44 27.31
CA VAL A 90 5.32 -21.17 27.70
C VAL A 90 5.83 -20.78 29.08
N ASP A 91 6.09 -19.49 29.30
CA ASP A 91 6.72 -18.85 30.43
C ASP A 91 8.26 -18.97 30.49
N ASP A 92 8.92 -19.69 29.59
CA ASP A 92 10.37 -19.65 29.46
C ASP A 92 10.87 -18.26 29.08
N LYS A 93 12.07 -17.91 29.56
CA LYS A 93 12.71 -16.62 29.27
C LYS A 93 13.70 -16.77 28.15
N LEU A 94 13.54 -15.94 27.13
CA LEU A 94 14.50 -15.80 26.03
C LEU A 94 15.19 -14.43 26.08
N ILE A 95 16.45 -14.41 25.69
CA ILE A 95 17.35 -13.26 25.79
C ILE A 95 17.70 -12.81 24.36
N ALA A 96 17.45 -11.55 24.05
CA ALA A 96 18.00 -10.86 22.89
C ALA A 96 19.30 -10.18 23.30
N VAL A 97 20.39 -10.44 22.58
CA VAL A 97 21.66 -9.74 22.74
C VAL A 97 21.72 -8.62 21.71
N ILE A 98 21.60 -7.38 22.18
CA ILE A 98 21.56 -6.20 21.33
C ILE A 98 22.92 -5.53 21.42
N GLU A 99 23.50 -5.24 20.27
CA GLU A 99 24.70 -4.41 20.20
C GLU A 99 24.27 -2.93 20.28
N LYS A 100 24.47 -2.33 21.43
CA LYS A 100 24.28 -0.90 21.62
C LYS A 100 25.60 -0.22 21.30
N ILE A 101 25.64 0.44 20.15
CA ILE A 101 26.69 1.41 19.92
C ILE A 101 26.41 2.54 20.91
N VAL A 102 27.29 2.72 21.88
CA VAL A 102 27.27 3.94 22.71
C VAL A 102 27.85 5.03 21.83
N PRO A 103 27.02 5.93 21.31
CA PRO A 103 27.56 7.04 20.54
C PRO A 103 28.20 7.98 21.56
N ASP A 104 29.38 8.42 21.26
CA ASP A 104 29.77 9.74 21.67
C ASP A 104 28.75 10.66 21.00
N VAL A 105 27.72 11.02 21.78
CA VAL A 105 26.66 12.00 21.49
C VAL A 105 26.34 12.20 20.01
N ASN A 106 25.23 11.60 19.52
CA ASN A 106 24.50 11.86 18.28
C ASN A 106 24.60 10.85 17.14
N GLU A 107 23.86 9.77 17.18
CA GLU A 107 23.38 9.12 15.95
C GLU A 107 22.11 8.27 16.15
N GLU A 108 21.13 8.52 15.34
CA GLU A 108 19.82 7.92 15.32
C GLU A 108 19.59 7.00 14.11
N LYS A 109 18.91 5.90 14.36
CA LYS A 109 18.46 4.96 13.32
C LYS A 109 17.10 5.37 12.77
N GLN A 110 17.01 5.50 11.46
CA GLN A 110 15.75 5.65 10.72
C GLN A 110 15.23 4.32 10.21
N SER A 111 13.95 4.06 10.47
CA SER A 111 13.18 3.11 9.66
C SER A 111 12.78 3.78 8.35
N PRO A 112 12.83 3.09 7.21
CA PRO A 112 12.45 3.68 5.94
C PRO A 112 10.96 4.00 5.94
N ILE A 113 10.65 5.27 5.76
CA ILE A 113 9.30 5.69 5.40
C ILE A 113 9.06 5.17 3.99
N VAL A 114 8.25 4.13 3.87
CA VAL A 114 7.68 3.74 2.61
C VAL A 114 6.73 4.86 2.21
N THR A 115 7.21 5.80 1.42
CA THR A 115 6.34 6.64 0.62
C THR A 115 5.65 5.70 -0.35
N VAL A 116 4.43 5.31 -0.02
CA VAL A 116 3.51 4.74 -1.00
C VAL A 116 3.42 5.82 -2.09
N PRO A 117 3.79 5.52 -3.34
CA PRO A 117 3.51 6.44 -4.43
C PRO A 117 2.00 6.68 -4.38
N SER A 118 1.61 7.93 -4.27
CA SER A 118 0.22 8.32 -4.50
C SER A 118 -0.16 7.72 -5.85
N THR A 119 -0.99 6.70 -5.84
CA THR A 119 -1.62 6.16 -7.03
C THR A 119 -2.20 7.37 -7.76
N PRO A 120 -1.88 7.59 -9.03
CA PRO A 120 -2.61 8.58 -9.79
C PRO A 120 -4.08 8.18 -9.65
N GLU A 121 -4.89 9.05 -9.09
CA GLU A 121 -6.33 8.91 -9.10
C GLU A 121 -6.73 8.87 -10.58
N GLY A 122 -6.76 7.65 -11.13
CA GLY A 122 -7.45 7.41 -12.38
C GLY A 122 -8.90 7.74 -12.10
N GLU A 123 -9.40 8.82 -12.70
CA GLU A 123 -10.82 9.08 -12.80
C GLU A 123 -11.48 7.79 -13.31
N PHE A 124 -12.13 7.06 -12.40
CA PHE A 124 -13.07 6.03 -12.78
C PHE A 124 -14.28 6.75 -13.39
N LYS A 125 -14.18 7.15 -14.65
CA LYS A 125 -15.36 7.36 -15.47
C LYS A 125 -15.95 5.98 -15.69
N ALA A 126 -16.97 5.65 -14.92
CA ALA A 126 -17.83 4.52 -15.23
C ALA A 126 -18.51 4.85 -16.55
N ASP A 127 -17.97 4.33 -17.65
CA ASP A 127 -18.66 4.33 -18.93
C ASP A 127 -19.95 3.52 -18.78
N LEU A 128 -21.07 4.21 -18.65
CA LEU A 128 -22.39 3.60 -18.79
C LEU A 128 -22.50 3.05 -20.21
N PRO A 129 -22.92 1.81 -20.40
CA PRO A 129 -23.21 1.32 -21.74
C PRO A 129 -24.36 2.15 -22.33
N PRO A 130 -24.24 2.69 -23.54
CA PRO A 130 -25.33 3.36 -24.22
C PRO A 130 -26.46 2.36 -24.46
N LYS A 131 -27.67 2.76 -24.13
CA LYS A 131 -28.90 2.05 -24.47
C LYS A 131 -29.16 2.19 -25.99
N ASN A 132 -28.52 1.34 -26.80
CA ASN A 132 -28.82 1.25 -28.23
C ASN A 132 -28.86 -0.22 -28.67
N PRO A 133 -29.74 -0.59 -29.64
CA PRO A 133 -29.95 -1.98 -30.05
C PRO A 133 -28.70 -2.55 -30.69
N ALA A 134 -28.41 -3.79 -30.35
CA ALA A 134 -27.47 -4.77 -30.90
C ALA A 134 -26.51 -4.27 -32.02
N VAL A 135 -25.66 -3.32 -31.71
CA VAL A 135 -24.47 -3.07 -32.50
C VAL A 135 -23.45 -4.10 -32.04
N LYS A 136 -23.03 -5.03 -32.91
CA LYS A 136 -21.88 -5.90 -32.67
C LYS A 136 -20.73 -5.05 -32.15
N GLN A 137 -20.41 -5.19 -30.88
CA GLN A 137 -19.35 -4.41 -30.27
C GLN A 137 -18.03 -4.84 -30.90
N LYS A 138 -17.32 -3.90 -31.54
CA LYS A 138 -16.03 -4.16 -32.16
C LYS A 138 -15.05 -4.73 -31.14
N ALA A 139 -14.23 -5.67 -31.60
CA ALA A 139 -13.11 -6.20 -30.82
C ALA A 139 -12.20 -5.03 -30.39
N SER A 140 -11.79 -5.02 -29.14
CA SER A 140 -10.93 -3.99 -28.59
C SER A 140 -9.83 -4.64 -27.76
N LEU A 141 -8.59 -4.24 -28.04
CA LEU A 141 -7.41 -4.69 -27.30
C LEU A 141 -6.75 -3.47 -26.69
N LYS A 142 -6.58 -3.48 -25.37
CA LYS A 142 -5.85 -2.44 -24.63
C LYS A 142 -4.87 -3.13 -23.72
N GLY A 143 -3.61 -2.73 -23.77
CA GLY A 143 -2.58 -3.30 -22.94
C GLY A 143 -1.59 -2.25 -22.43
N ARG A 144 -0.89 -2.64 -21.37
CA ARG A 144 0.22 -1.88 -20.81
C ARG A 144 1.30 -2.86 -20.38
N PHE A 145 2.52 -2.57 -20.75
CA PHE A 145 3.69 -3.25 -20.20
C PHE A 145 4.63 -2.20 -19.62
N SER A 146 5.12 -2.40 -18.41
CA SER A 146 6.10 -1.51 -17.80
C SER A 146 7.24 -2.28 -17.13
N ILE A 147 8.43 -1.71 -17.22
CA ILE A 147 9.65 -2.15 -16.56
C ILE A 147 10.09 -1.02 -15.64
N GLN A 148 10.22 -1.31 -14.35
CA GLN A 148 10.65 -0.37 -13.35
C GLN A 148 11.91 -0.88 -12.67
N SER A 149 12.89 -0.01 -12.51
CA SER A 149 14.07 -0.25 -11.68
C SER A 149 14.13 0.81 -10.59
N TYR A 150 14.27 0.38 -9.36
CA TYR A 150 14.45 1.24 -8.20
C TYR A 150 15.73 0.86 -7.49
N SER A 151 16.68 1.80 -7.41
CA SER A 151 17.98 1.60 -6.78
C SER A 151 18.17 2.58 -5.63
N ASN A 152 18.62 2.09 -4.49
CA ASN A 152 19.11 2.89 -3.39
C ASN A 152 20.63 2.71 -3.30
N ILE A 153 21.34 3.81 -3.11
CA ILE A 153 22.78 3.87 -2.91
C ILE A 153 23.01 4.69 -1.65
N SER A 154 23.80 4.19 -0.71
CA SER A 154 24.07 4.90 0.55
C SER A 154 25.53 4.77 0.95
N ASN A 155 26.10 5.83 1.49
CA ASN A 155 27.42 5.78 2.12
C ASN A 155 27.36 5.35 3.60
N SER A 156 26.16 5.10 4.12
CA SER A 156 25.98 4.63 5.49
C SER A 156 26.30 3.15 5.61
N PRO A 157 27.14 2.73 6.55
CA PRO A 157 27.47 1.31 6.76
C PRO A 157 26.26 0.47 7.21
N HIS A 158 25.19 1.13 7.62
CA HIS A 158 23.95 0.47 8.08
C HIS A 158 22.92 0.22 6.97
N PHE A 159 23.11 0.75 5.77
CA PHE A 159 22.22 0.58 4.64
C PHE A 159 22.99 0.01 3.45
N ALA A 160 22.75 -1.25 3.16
CA ALA A 160 23.31 -1.86 1.96
C ALA A 160 22.63 -1.27 0.71
N ASP A 161 23.41 -1.08 -0.33
CA ASP A 161 22.89 -0.75 -1.64
C ASP A 161 21.93 -1.83 -2.09
N ASN A 162 20.81 -1.44 -2.66
CA ASN A 162 19.84 -2.39 -3.19
C ASN A 162 19.23 -1.90 -4.48
N GLN A 163 18.95 -2.85 -5.35
CA GLN A 163 18.25 -2.61 -6.60
C GLN A 163 17.06 -3.56 -6.71
N ARG A 164 15.90 -3.00 -6.96
CA ARG A 164 14.65 -3.73 -7.15
C ARG A 164 14.15 -3.54 -8.57
N TRP A 165 13.83 -4.64 -9.23
CA TRP A 165 13.17 -4.65 -10.53
C TRP A 165 11.72 -5.05 -10.38
N ARG A 166 10.85 -4.40 -11.16
CA ARG A 166 9.43 -4.74 -11.26
C ARG A 166 9.01 -4.69 -12.72
N TYR A 167 8.38 -5.76 -13.16
CA TYR A 167 7.73 -5.86 -14.45
C TYR A 167 6.23 -5.92 -14.20
N THR A 168 5.46 -5.12 -14.94
CA THR A 168 4.00 -5.10 -14.81
C THR A 168 3.40 -5.30 -16.19
N PHE A 169 2.46 -6.22 -16.28
CA PHE A 169 1.71 -6.47 -17.51
C PHE A 169 0.21 -6.41 -17.22
N SER A 170 -0.52 -5.63 -18.01
CA SER A 170 -1.97 -5.63 -18.02
C SER A 170 -2.49 -5.72 -19.44
N LEU A 171 -3.56 -6.49 -19.61
CA LEU A 171 -4.21 -6.70 -20.89
C LEU A 171 -5.73 -6.76 -20.67
N ASN A 172 -6.46 -6.03 -21.48
CA ASN A 172 -7.91 -6.09 -21.54
C ASN A 172 -8.32 -6.26 -23.01
N ALA A 173 -8.73 -7.47 -23.35
CA ALA A 173 -9.22 -7.83 -24.67
C ALA A 173 -10.73 -8.02 -24.60
N LYS A 174 -11.50 -7.14 -25.19
CA LYS A 174 -12.96 -7.22 -25.26
C LYS A 174 -13.39 -7.76 -26.59
N ASN A 175 -14.46 -8.59 -26.59
CA ASN A 175 -15.10 -9.14 -27.78
C ASN A 175 -14.11 -9.81 -28.74
N ILE A 176 -13.30 -10.72 -28.21
CA ILE A 176 -12.23 -11.42 -28.92
C ILE A 176 -12.81 -12.13 -30.14
N GLY A 177 -12.27 -11.81 -31.33
CA GLY A 177 -12.75 -12.37 -32.60
C GLY A 177 -14.21 -11.99 -32.90
N GLU A 178 -14.68 -10.81 -32.47
CA GLU A 178 -16.07 -10.36 -32.59
C GLU A 178 -17.09 -11.27 -31.87
N SER A 179 -16.60 -12.09 -30.94
CA SER A 179 -17.42 -12.94 -30.07
C SER A 179 -17.81 -12.22 -28.79
N ASN A 180 -18.64 -12.86 -27.97
CA ASN A 180 -19.01 -12.39 -26.64
C ASN A 180 -17.95 -12.70 -25.56
N LEU A 181 -16.77 -13.17 -25.95
CA LEU A 181 -15.69 -13.52 -25.05
C LEU A 181 -14.74 -12.34 -24.85
N SER A 182 -14.43 -12.07 -23.61
CA SER A 182 -13.45 -11.07 -23.22
C SER A 182 -12.44 -11.66 -22.23
N PHE A 183 -11.24 -11.08 -22.18
CA PHE A 183 -10.17 -11.53 -21.30
C PHE A 183 -9.57 -10.32 -20.57
N SER A 184 -9.35 -10.46 -19.28
CA SER A 184 -8.62 -9.47 -18.47
C SER A 184 -7.42 -10.12 -17.79
N ASN A 185 -6.34 -9.36 -17.72
CA ASN A 185 -5.13 -9.74 -17.00
C ASN A 185 -4.48 -8.54 -16.36
N TYR A 186 -4.02 -8.70 -15.13
CA TYR A 186 -3.12 -7.79 -14.46
C TYR A 186 -2.17 -8.57 -13.55
N MET A 187 -0.88 -8.53 -13.87
CA MET A 187 0.15 -9.21 -13.11
C MET A 187 1.39 -8.33 -12.91
N SER A 188 2.12 -8.58 -11.85
CA SER A 188 3.44 -7.99 -11.65
C SER A 188 4.45 -9.04 -11.20
N PHE A 189 5.66 -8.90 -11.69
CA PHE A 189 6.80 -9.69 -11.29
C PHE A 189 7.84 -8.76 -10.69
N ALA A 190 8.29 -9.03 -9.47
CA ALA A 190 9.25 -8.16 -8.79
C ALA A 190 10.31 -8.98 -8.05
N TYR A 191 11.57 -8.54 -8.14
CA TYR A 191 12.67 -9.14 -7.42
C TYR A 191 13.72 -8.10 -7.03
N ARG A 192 14.59 -8.49 -6.09
CA ARG A 192 15.79 -7.74 -5.75
C ARG A 192 16.99 -8.32 -6.49
N ALA A 193 17.85 -7.47 -7.03
CA ALA A 193 19.00 -7.92 -7.83
C ALA A 193 20.00 -8.75 -7.02
N ASP A 194 20.17 -8.42 -5.74
CA ASP A 194 21.03 -9.13 -4.78
C ASP A 194 20.50 -10.52 -4.36
N GLN A 195 19.21 -10.81 -4.65
CA GLN A 195 18.53 -12.07 -4.32
C GLN A 195 18.13 -12.87 -5.56
N TRP A 196 18.77 -12.62 -6.69
CA TRP A 196 18.42 -13.30 -7.94
C TRP A 196 18.65 -14.81 -7.87
N SER A 197 19.69 -15.28 -7.16
CA SER A 197 19.99 -16.69 -6.94
C SER A 197 18.86 -17.44 -6.21
N ASP A 198 18.11 -16.74 -5.35
CA ASP A 198 17.05 -17.31 -4.54
C ASP A 198 15.70 -17.33 -5.27
N MET A 199 15.65 -16.69 -6.44
CA MET A 199 14.45 -16.49 -7.22
C MET A 199 13.74 -17.81 -7.62
N PRO A 200 14.42 -18.86 -8.05
CA PRO A 200 13.75 -20.12 -8.41
C PRO A 200 12.94 -20.71 -7.24
N ASN A 201 13.43 -20.58 -6.02
CA ASN A 201 12.77 -21.07 -4.81
C ASN A 201 11.66 -20.13 -4.30
N ASN A 202 11.64 -18.87 -4.74
CA ASN A 202 10.70 -17.84 -4.32
C ASN A 202 9.86 -17.28 -5.48
N PHE A 203 9.79 -17.97 -6.60
CA PHE A 203 9.08 -17.50 -7.80
C PHE A 203 7.63 -17.09 -7.51
N GLY A 204 6.88 -17.89 -6.74
CA GLY A 204 5.50 -17.58 -6.38
C GLY A 204 5.33 -16.30 -5.55
N ARG A 205 6.37 -15.88 -4.80
CA ARG A 205 6.36 -14.61 -4.06
C ARG A 205 6.71 -13.42 -4.95
N SER A 206 7.48 -13.66 -6.00
CA SER A 206 7.91 -12.64 -6.97
C SER A 206 6.84 -12.34 -8.00
N LEU A 207 6.10 -13.36 -8.46
CA LEU A 207 4.99 -13.21 -9.40
C LEU A 207 3.67 -13.02 -8.63
N ARG A 208 3.04 -11.89 -8.83
CA ARG A 208 1.72 -11.57 -8.26
C ARG A 208 0.71 -11.40 -9.38
N ILE A 209 -0.31 -12.23 -9.37
CA ILE A 209 -1.45 -12.15 -10.29
C ILE A 209 -2.61 -11.49 -9.54
N TYR A 210 -3.03 -10.32 -9.97
CA TYR A 210 -4.12 -9.56 -9.36
C TYR A 210 -5.46 -9.82 -10.05
N ASP A 211 -5.42 -9.97 -11.36
CA ASP A 211 -6.57 -10.28 -12.22
C ASP A 211 -6.10 -11.24 -13.32
N LEU A 212 -6.86 -12.28 -13.57
CA LEU A 212 -6.65 -13.25 -14.65
C LEU A 212 -7.98 -13.95 -14.90
N ALA A 213 -8.82 -13.39 -15.75
CA ALA A 213 -10.17 -13.88 -15.91
C ALA A 213 -10.66 -13.84 -17.37
N LEU A 214 -11.53 -14.76 -17.68
CA LEU A 214 -12.36 -14.78 -18.87
C LEU A 214 -13.75 -14.27 -18.50
N ASN A 215 -14.33 -13.43 -19.34
CA ASN A 215 -15.71 -13.00 -19.27
C ASN A 215 -16.45 -13.46 -20.52
N TYR A 216 -17.60 -14.10 -20.33
CA TYR A 216 -18.52 -14.43 -21.40
C TYR A 216 -19.83 -13.68 -21.21
N GLN A 217 -20.20 -12.86 -22.20
CA GLN A 217 -21.45 -12.10 -22.20
C GLN A 217 -22.51 -12.89 -22.97
N PHE A 218 -23.49 -13.46 -22.26
CA PHE A 218 -24.58 -14.23 -22.89
C PHE A 218 -25.54 -13.33 -23.65
N ASP A 219 -25.89 -12.21 -23.02
CA ASP A 219 -26.74 -11.15 -23.54
C ASP A 219 -26.30 -9.79 -22.94
N GLU A 220 -26.97 -8.69 -23.27
CA GLU A 220 -26.62 -7.34 -22.77
C GLU A 220 -26.61 -7.21 -21.26
N THR A 221 -27.30 -8.09 -20.55
CA THR A 221 -27.53 -8.05 -19.10
C THR A 221 -26.96 -9.24 -18.34
N THR A 222 -26.51 -10.30 -19.03
CA THR A 222 -26.07 -11.56 -18.41
C THR A 222 -24.62 -11.81 -18.69
N SER A 223 -23.79 -11.92 -17.68
CA SER A 223 -22.36 -12.19 -17.81
C SER A 223 -21.88 -13.28 -16.86
N LEU A 224 -20.84 -13.98 -17.29
CA LEU A 224 -20.13 -15.00 -16.51
C LEU A 224 -18.64 -14.68 -16.52
N TRP A 225 -18.05 -14.56 -15.36
CA TRP A 225 -16.61 -14.48 -15.18
C TRP A 225 -16.06 -15.78 -14.64
N VAL A 226 -14.92 -16.21 -15.17
CA VAL A 226 -14.20 -17.41 -14.71
C VAL A 226 -12.72 -17.06 -14.56
N GLY A 227 -12.16 -17.33 -13.39
CA GLY A 227 -10.78 -17.03 -13.05
C GLY A 227 -10.67 -16.07 -11.86
N ARG A 228 -9.53 -15.40 -11.75
CA ARG A 228 -9.30 -14.39 -10.71
C ARG A 228 -9.85 -13.05 -11.14
N HIS A 229 -10.87 -12.57 -10.46
CA HIS A 229 -11.52 -11.31 -10.81
C HIS A 229 -11.97 -10.52 -9.59
N ILE A 230 -11.88 -9.18 -9.69
CA ILE A 230 -12.42 -8.24 -8.70
C ILE A 230 -13.67 -7.60 -9.28
N ASN A 231 -14.80 -7.81 -8.64
CA ASN A 231 -16.05 -7.19 -9.06
C ASN A 231 -16.20 -5.79 -8.44
N PHE A 232 -16.22 -4.76 -9.27
CA PHE A 232 -16.31 -3.36 -8.82
C PHE A 232 -17.64 -2.98 -8.16
N LYS A 233 -18.71 -3.77 -8.35
CA LYS A 233 -20.00 -3.59 -7.67
C LYS A 233 -19.95 -3.98 -6.19
N ILE A 234 -18.95 -4.80 -5.83
CA ILE A 234 -18.67 -5.29 -4.49
C ILE A 234 -17.18 -5.13 -4.18
N SER A 235 -16.65 -3.93 -4.38
CA SER A 235 -15.22 -3.64 -4.46
C SER A 235 -14.39 -3.96 -3.21
N ASN A 236 -15.01 -4.02 -2.01
CA ASN A 236 -14.32 -4.42 -0.78
C ASN A 236 -14.09 -5.92 -0.65
N ILE A 237 -14.78 -6.73 -1.47
CA ILE A 237 -14.51 -8.15 -1.57
C ILE A 237 -13.27 -8.28 -2.45
N SER A 238 -12.21 -8.86 -1.91
CA SER A 238 -10.97 -9.03 -2.65
C SER A 238 -11.20 -9.89 -3.91
N SER A 239 -10.14 -10.10 -4.70
CA SER A 239 -10.21 -11.02 -5.82
C SER A 239 -10.59 -12.42 -5.37
N VAL A 240 -11.41 -13.10 -6.17
CA VAL A 240 -11.82 -14.49 -5.98
C VAL A 240 -11.35 -15.32 -7.18
N ASP A 241 -10.67 -16.43 -6.92
CA ASP A 241 -10.28 -17.44 -7.91
C ASP A 241 -11.45 -18.40 -8.10
N GLY A 242 -12.35 -18.10 -9.04
CA GLY A 242 -13.58 -18.88 -9.16
C GLY A 242 -14.49 -18.40 -10.27
N VAL A 243 -15.77 -18.37 -9.95
CA VAL A 243 -16.84 -18.06 -10.89
C VAL A 243 -17.68 -16.92 -10.32
N GLN A 244 -18.04 -15.96 -11.16
CA GLN A 244 -18.96 -14.88 -10.85
C GLN A 244 -20.00 -14.80 -11.97
N PHE A 245 -21.27 -14.92 -11.60
CA PHE A 245 -22.38 -14.81 -12.52
C PHE A 245 -23.22 -13.59 -12.16
N GLU A 246 -23.64 -12.83 -13.15
CA GLU A 246 -24.47 -11.66 -12.97
C GLU A 246 -25.60 -11.61 -14.01
N LYS A 247 -26.79 -11.24 -13.57
CA LYS A 247 -27.97 -11.01 -14.40
C LYS A 247 -28.62 -9.70 -14.07
N GLY A 248 -28.79 -8.83 -15.07
CA GLY A 248 -29.53 -7.59 -14.99
C GLY A 248 -31.02 -7.76 -15.36
N PHE A 249 -31.87 -6.95 -14.72
CA PHE A 249 -33.31 -6.88 -14.95
C PHE A 249 -33.73 -5.40 -14.92
N ASP A 250 -33.83 -4.79 -16.07
CA ASP A 250 -34.03 -3.34 -16.23
C ASP A 250 -32.95 -2.54 -15.46
N ARG A 251 -33.29 -1.93 -14.33
CA ARG A 251 -32.36 -1.18 -13.48
C ARG A 251 -31.76 -2.02 -12.36
N ASN A 252 -32.31 -3.18 -12.09
CA ASN A 252 -31.85 -4.04 -11.01
C ASN A 252 -30.88 -5.10 -11.57
N TYR A 253 -30.01 -5.61 -10.70
CA TYR A 253 -29.16 -6.75 -11.01
C TYR A 253 -29.01 -7.66 -9.79
N VAL A 254 -28.77 -8.91 -10.06
CA VAL A 254 -28.40 -9.90 -9.05
C VAL A 254 -27.14 -10.62 -9.51
N GLY A 255 -26.34 -11.08 -8.58
CA GLY A 255 -25.19 -11.88 -8.90
C GLY A 255 -24.78 -12.81 -7.78
N VAL A 256 -24.01 -13.82 -8.16
CA VAL A 256 -23.44 -14.81 -7.26
C VAL A 256 -21.94 -14.94 -7.54
N VAL A 257 -21.18 -15.19 -6.47
CA VAL A 257 -19.73 -15.39 -6.53
C VAL A 257 -19.41 -16.64 -5.74
N ALA A 258 -18.56 -17.50 -6.27
CA ALA A 258 -18.03 -18.67 -5.57
C ALA A 258 -16.62 -18.99 -6.04
N GLY A 259 -15.71 -19.20 -5.12
CA GLY A 259 -14.32 -19.55 -5.43
C GLY A 259 -13.41 -19.49 -4.21
N SER A 260 -12.12 -19.64 -4.46
CA SER A 260 -11.12 -19.53 -3.42
C SER A 260 -10.56 -18.10 -3.32
N ARG A 261 -10.26 -17.68 -2.12
CA ARG A 261 -9.59 -16.41 -1.88
C ARG A 261 -8.08 -16.61 -1.94
N PRO A 262 -7.35 -15.83 -2.75
CA PRO A 262 -5.89 -15.90 -2.79
C PRO A 262 -5.25 -15.65 -1.42
N ASN A 263 -4.07 -16.20 -1.20
CA ASN A 263 -3.30 -15.91 0.00
C ASN A 263 -3.03 -14.41 0.15
N PHE A 264 -3.09 -13.91 1.39
CA PHE A 264 -2.86 -12.49 1.68
C PHE A 264 -1.42 -12.03 1.42
N THR A 265 -0.44 -12.92 1.50
CA THR A 265 0.99 -12.57 1.43
C THR A 265 1.55 -12.55 0.02
N ASP A 266 1.22 -13.57 -0.79
CA ASP A 266 1.83 -13.81 -2.09
C ASP A 266 0.83 -13.87 -3.26
N LEU A 267 -0.46 -13.78 -2.95
CA LEU A 267 -1.57 -13.96 -3.90
C LEU A 267 -1.57 -15.35 -4.57
N GLY A 268 -0.93 -16.34 -3.95
CA GLY A 268 -0.98 -17.72 -4.39
C GLY A 268 -2.40 -18.31 -4.28
N ILE A 269 -2.69 -19.34 -5.07
CA ILE A 269 -3.96 -20.06 -5.01
C ILE A 269 -4.07 -20.77 -3.65
N ASN A 270 -5.19 -20.57 -2.96
CA ASN A 270 -5.46 -21.18 -1.66
C ASN A 270 -6.86 -21.80 -1.62
N LEU A 271 -6.97 -23.05 -2.01
CA LEU A 271 -8.26 -23.78 -2.06
C LEU A 271 -8.90 -23.99 -0.68
N LYS A 272 -8.16 -23.81 0.41
CA LYS A 272 -8.70 -23.90 1.77
C LYS A 272 -9.56 -22.70 2.13
N LEU A 273 -9.21 -21.52 1.62
CA LEU A 273 -9.96 -20.27 1.82
C LEU A 273 -11.04 -20.18 0.73
N PHE A 274 -12.19 -20.78 0.97
CA PHE A 274 -13.31 -20.72 0.04
C PHE A 274 -14.28 -19.62 0.43
N GLU A 275 -14.63 -18.76 -0.52
CA GLU A 275 -15.54 -17.63 -0.35
C GLU A 275 -16.70 -17.75 -1.33
N TYR A 276 -17.92 -17.56 -0.84
CA TYR A 276 -19.12 -17.55 -1.65
C TYR A 276 -20.13 -16.56 -1.11
N GLY A 277 -20.97 -16.05 -2.02
CA GLY A 277 -21.98 -15.09 -1.65
C GLY A 277 -22.84 -14.66 -2.83
N ALA A 278 -23.76 -13.79 -2.52
CA ALA A 278 -24.69 -13.21 -3.48
C ALA A 278 -24.81 -11.71 -3.25
N PHE A 279 -25.14 -11.01 -4.31
CA PHE A 279 -25.40 -9.57 -4.25
C PHE A 279 -26.60 -9.20 -5.11
N ILE A 280 -27.25 -8.14 -4.70
CA ILE A 280 -28.34 -7.48 -5.43
C ILE A 280 -28.04 -5.98 -5.49
N GLY A 281 -28.41 -5.36 -6.57
CA GLY A 281 -28.23 -3.92 -6.66
C GLY A 281 -29.15 -3.28 -7.68
N ARG A 282 -29.03 -1.96 -7.76
CA ARG A 282 -29.82 -1.13 -8.65
C ARG A 282 -28.97 0.01 -9.19
N ASP A 283 -29.09 0.23 -10.49
CA ASP A 283 -28.50 1.31 -11.24
C ASP A 283 -29.58 2.27 -11.73
N ASP A 284 -29.51 3.52 -11.28
CA ASP A 284 -30.42 4.59 -11.72
C ASP A 284 -29.59 5.67 -12.45
N SER A 285 -30.15 6.27 -13.48
CA SER A 285 -29.58 7.40 -14.21
C SER A 285 -30.59 8.53 -14.31
N LEU A 286 -30.14 9.76 -14.08
CA LEU A 286 -30.94 10.97 -14.25
C LEU A 286 -30.08 12.05 -14.90
N GLY A 287 -30.45 12.47 -16.12
CA GLY A 287 -29.61 13.36 -16.93
C GLY A 287 -28.27 12.72 -17.26
N SER A 288 -27.18 13.40 -16.93
CA SER A 288 -25.80 12.87 -17.02
C SER A 288 -25.35 12.16 -15.73
N GLY A 289 -26.18 12.18 -14.68
CA GLY A 289 -25.84 11.62 -13.38
C GLY A 289 -26.20 10.13 -13.26
N TYR A 290 -25.57 9.50 -12.30
CA TYR A 290 -25.64 8.06 -12.08
C TYR A 290 -25.69 7.73 -10.59
N MET A 291 -26.50 6.74 -10.21
CA MET A 291 -26.56 6.21 -8.86
C MET A 291 -26.55 4.68 -8.89
N ARG A 292 -25.68 4.08 -8.09
CA ARG A 292 -25.60 2.64 -7.89
C ARG A 292 -25.73 2.31 -6.41
N ASN A 293 -26.59 1.35 -6.11
CA ASN A 293 -26.70 0.73 -4.79
C ASN A 293 -26.46 -0.76 -4.93
N THR A 294 -25.61 -1.31 -4.08
CA THR A 294 -25.33 -2.75 -4.02
C THR A 294 -25.41 -3.22 -2.58
N LEU A 295 -26.11 -4.32 -2.35
CA LEU A 295 -26.12 -5.03 -1.09
C LEU A 295 -25.64 -6.46 -1.35
N ALA A 296 -24.71 -6.96 -0.54
CA ALA A 296 -24.16 -8.29 -0.69
C ALA A 296 -24.06 -9.01 0.65
N VAL A 297 -24.10 -10.33 0.59
CA VAL A 297 -23.91 -11.21 1.74
C VAL A 297 -22.87 -12.27 1.32
N PHE A 298 -21.86 -12.46 2.17
CA PHE A 298 -20.75 -13.39 1.89
C PHE A 298 -20.41 -14.23 3.11
N GLU A 299 -19.96 -15.45 2.83
CA GLU A 299 -19.33 -16.32 3.80
C GLU A 299 -17.97 -16.76 3.25
N GLN A 300 -16.95 -16.64 4.07
CA GLN A 300 -15.64 -17.20 3.87
C GLN A 300 -15.43 -18.37 4.82
N THR A 301 -14.89 -19.46 4.30
CA THR A 301 -14.53 -20.65 5.07
C THR A 301 -13.04 -20.92 4.98
N ASN A 302 -12.48 -21.59 5.99
CA ASN A 302 -11.15 -22.19 5.93
C ASN A 302 -11.27 -23.67 6.31
N ASP A 303 -10.84 -24.58 5.41
CA ASP A 303 -11.06 -26.03 5.53
C ASP A 303 -12.54 -26.35 5.85
N PHE A 304 -13.48 -25.72 5.12
CA PHE A 304 -14.94 -25.86 5.25
C PHE A 304 -15.54 -25.39 6.60
N LYS A 305 -14.76 -24.71 7.43
CA LYS A 305 -15.27 -24.08 8.65
C LYS A 305 -15.45 -22.60 8.44
N THR A 306 -16.56 -22.04 8.91
CA THR A 306 -16.84 -20.60 8.83
C THR A 306 -15.69 -19.81 9.44
N ASP A 307 -15.04 -19.00 8.63
CA ASP A 307 -13.94 -18.12 9.01
C ASP A 307 -14.43 -16.68 9.20
N ARG A 308 -15.32 -16.23 8.32
CA ARG A 308 -16.00 -14.94 8.37
C ARG A 308 -17.35 -15.01 7.67
N ARG A 309 -18.35 -14.31 8.19
CA ARG A 309 -19.64 -14.07 7.52
C ARG A 309 -19.97 -12.60 7.66
N PHE A 310 -20.31 -11.93 6.54
CA PHE A 310 -20.52 -10.49 6.55
C PHE A 310 -21.52 -10.01 5.51
N ILE A 311 -22.09 -8.84 5.77
CA ILE A 311 -22.87 -8.06 4.82
C ILE A 311 -21.99 -6.93 4.32
N TYR A 312 -22.08 -6.63 3.05
CA TYR A 312 -21.46 -5.49 2.40
C TYR A 312 -22.50 -4.61 1.74
N PHE A 313 -22.39 -3.30 1.93
CA PHE A 313 -23.19 -2.29 1.26
C PHE A 313 -22.29 -1.29 0.54
N GLN A 314 -22.69 -0.90 -0.68
CA GLN A 314 -22.02 0.13 -1.47
C GLN A 314 -23.04 1.05 -2.11
N HIS A 315 -22.81 2.36 -2.00
CA HIS A 315 -23.56 3.42 -2.66
C HIS A 315 -22.61 4.33 -3.41
N SER A 316 -22.91 4.60 -4.67
CA SER A 316 -22.20 5.58 -5.51
C SER A 316 -23.24 6.47 -6.17
N ASN A 317 -23.04 7.79 -6.13
CA ASN A 317 -24.03 8.74 -6.62
C ASN A 317 -23.34 9.98 -7.23
N SER A 318 -23.70 10.29 -8.47
CA SER A 318 -23.33 11.52 -9.19
C SER A 318 -24.54 12.23 -9.82
N ILE A 319 -25.76 11.93 -9.35
CA ILE A 319 -26.99 12.56 -9.88
C ILE A 319 -27.05 14.05 -9.58
N LEU A 320 -26.55 14.46 -8.41
CA LEU A 320 -26.46 15.88 -8.07
C LEU A 320 -25.34 16.52 -8.88
N GLU A 321 -25.63 17.63 -9.51
CA GLU A 321 -24.66 18.36 -10.33
C GLU A 321 -23.39 18.66 -9.53
N ASN A 322 -22.25 18.45 -10.19
CA ASN A 322 -20.91 18.71 -9.64
C ASN A 322 -20.64 18.00 -8.28
N THR A 323 -21.40 16.94 -7.97
CA THR A 323 -21.32 16.22 -6.70
C THR A 323 -21.11 14.73 -6.96
N ASN A 324 -20.09 14.15 -6.30
CA ASN A 324 -19.91 12.71 -6.25
C ASN A 324 -19.93 12.24 -4.79
N VAL A 325 -20.79 11.28 -4.50
CA VAL A 325 -20.90 10.64 -3.18
C VAL A 325 -20.55 9.17 -3.33
N PHE A 326 -19.70 8.67 -2.45
CA PHE A 326 -19.43 7.25 -2.33
C PHE A 326 -19.50 6.82 -0.87
N VAL A 327 -20.22 5.74 -0.60
CA VAL A 327 -20.31 5.12 0.72
C VAL A 327 -20.14 3.63 0.58
N SER A 328 -19.32 3.03 1.42
CA SER A 328 -19.24 1.57 1.58
C SER A 328 -19.21 1.18 3.04
N SER A 329 -19.82 0.07 3.39
CA SER A 329 -19.77 -0.46 4.75
C SER A 329 -19.76 -1.98 4.77
N GLU A 330 -19.08 -2.54 5.77
CA GLU A 330 -19.10 -3.96 6.09
C GLU A 330 -19.58 -4.17 7.51
N MET A 331 -20.40 -5.19 7.67
CA MET A 331 -20.91 -5.63 8.95
C MET A 331 -20.69 -7.13 9.09
N ASP A 332 -19.89 -7.55 10.06
CA ASP A 332 -19.69 -8.96 10.38
C ASP A 332 -20.91 -9.50 11.13
N LEU A 333 -21.33 -10.70 10.72
CA LEU A 333 -22.48 -11.41 11.29
C LEU A 333 -22.07 -12.59 12.17
N TYR A 334 -20.79 -12.81 12.31
CA TYR A 334 -20.25 -14.00 12.96
C TYR A 334 -19.13 -13.63 13.91
N LYS A 335 -19.18 -14.18 15.13
CA LYS A 335 -18.15 -14.02 16.15
C LYS A 335 -17.92 -15.33 16.87
N MET A 336 -16.67 -15.62 17.19
CA MET A 336 -16.30 -16.71 18.07
C MET A 336 -15.83 -16.16 19.41
N ILE A 337 -16.48 -16.55 20.51
CA ILE A 337 -16.13 -16.14 21.86
C ILE A 337 -15.82 -17.42 22.66
N SER A 338 -14.59 -17.56 23.13
CA SER A 338 -14.13 -18.74 23.89
C SER A 338 -14.47 -20.07 23.19
N GLY A 339 -14.28 -20.14 21.87
CA GLY A 339 -14.57 -21.32 21.05
C GLY A 339 -16.05 -21.56 20.74
N ILE A 340 -16.96 -20.71 21.24
CA ILE A 340 -18.39 -20.82 20.99
C ILE A 340 -18.79 -19.87 19.84
N LYS A 341 -19.45 -20.44 18.84
CA LYS A 341 -19.97 -19.68 17.69
C LYS A 341 -21.18 -18.86 18.12
N LYS A 342 -21.17 -17.56 17.86
CA LYS A 342 -22.31 -16.65 18.08
C LYS A 342 -22.58 -15.82 16.84
N ASN A 343 -23.86 -15.63 16.54
CA ASN A 343 -24.27 -14.58 15.61
C ASN A 343 -24.15 -13.25 16.35
N ASP A 344 -23.42 -12.31 15.76
CA ASP A 344 -23.22 -10.97 16.32
C ASP A 344 -23.19 -9.96 15.16
N PHE A 345 -23.80 -8.81 15.36
CA PHE A 345 -23.83 -7.75 14.37
C PHE A 345 -22.77 -6.71 14.76
N GLN A 346 -21.66 -6.71 14.04
CA GLN A 346 -20.56 -5.80 14.32
C GLN A 346 -20.16 -5.01 13.07
N LEU A 347 -20.28 -3.68 13.14
CA LEU A 347 -19.76 -2.80 12.08
C LEU A 347 -18.23 -2.93 12.05
N THR A 348 -17.70 -3.45 10.95
CA THR A 348 -16.25 -3.72 10.75
C THR A 348 -15.60 -2.58 10.02
N SER A 349 -16.24 -2.05 8.99
CA SER A 349 -15.74 -0.89 8.28
C SER A 349 -16.87 -0.01 7.76
N ILE A 350 -16.58 1.29 7.69
CA ILE A 350 -17.36 2.26 6.95
C ILE A 350 -16.39 3.24 6.30
N PHE A 351 -16.63 3.52 5.04
CA PHE A 351 -15.98 4.58 4.30
C PHE A 351 -17.04 5.43 3.63
N ALA A 352 -16.95 6.74 3.78
CA ALA A 352 -17.80 7.70 3.10
C ALA A 352 -16.96 8.80 2.50
N SER A 353 -17.24 9.21 1.28
CA SER A 353 -16.61 10.36 0.63
C SER A 353 -17.60 11.22 -0.12
N LEU A 354 -17.35 12.50 -0.11
CA LEU A 354 -18.07 13.54 -0.82
C LEU A 354 -17.07 14.39 -1.59
N GLN A 355 -17.24 14.45 -2.88
CA GLN A 355 -16.58 15.43 -3.74
C GLN A 355 -17.63 16.41 -4.25
N TYR A 356 -17.37 17.70 -4.09
CA TYR A 356 -18.27 18.77 -4.52
C TYR A 356 -17.49 19.90 -5.17
N SER A 357 -17.89 20.28 -6.37
CA SER A 357 -17.26 21.34 -7.16
C SER A 357 -18.30 22.40 -7.52
N PRO A 358 -18.64 23.33 -6.58
CA PRO A 358 -19.73 24.31 -6.80
C PRO A 358 -19.49 25.17 -8.06
N ILE A 359 -18.24 25.43 -8.35
CA ILE A 359 -17.80 26.14 -9.56
C ILE A 359 -16.51 25.48 -10.07
N THR A 360 -16.16 25.68 -11.32
CA THR A 360 -14.94 25.14 -11.94
C THR A 360 -13.64 25.56 -11.25
N ALA A 361 -13.67 26.65 -10.48
CA ALA A 361 -12.54 27.19 -9.75
C ALA A 361 -12.36 26.60 -8.34
N VAL A 362 -13.34 25.84 -7.81
CA VAL A 362 -13.32 25.35 -6.43
C VAL A 362 -13.79 23.91 -6.38
N SER A 363 -12.99 23.04 -5.74
CA SER A 363 -13.33 21.65 -5.50
C SER A 363 -13.05 21.28 -4.06
N PHE A 364 -14.04 20.68 -3.40
CA PHE A 364 -13.96 20.13 -2.06
C PHE A 364 -13.98 18.61 -2.13
N TYR A 365 -13.15 17.98 -1.32
CA TYR A 365 -13.21 16.55 -1.06
C TYR A 365 -13.20 16.33 0.44
N LEU A 366 -14.21 15.63 0.94
CA LEU A 366 -14.31 15.22 2.35
C LEU A 366 -14.44 13.70 2.37
N SER A 367 -13.67 13.03 3.23
CA SER A 367 -13.87 11.62 3.50
C SER A 367 -13.83 11.31 4.99
N TYR A 368 -14.56 10.28 5.35
CA TYR A 368 -14.56 9.64 6.66
C TYR A 368 -14.28 8.16 6.49
N ASP A 369 -13.37 7.63 7.25
CA ASP A 369 -13.12 6.19 7.36
C ASP A 369 -13.17 5.73 8.81
N ALA A 370 -13.81 4.60 9.05
CA ALA A 370 -13.76 3.90 10.32
C ALA A 370 -13.56 2.41 10.04
N ARG A 371 -12.56 1.80 10.65
CA ARG A 371 -12.21 0.40 10.41
C ARG A 371 -11.75 -0.27 11.70
N LYS A 372 -12.27 -1.47 11.92
CA LYS A 372 -11.73 -2.45 12.87
C LYS A 372 -10.85 -3.46 12.13
N ASN A 373 -9.99 -4.14 12.86
CA ASN A 373 -9.30 -5.29 12.33
C ASN A 373 -10.31 -6.41 12.02
N VAL A 374 -10.27 -6.93 10.81
CA VAL A 374 -11.09 -8.08 10.42
C VAL A 374 -10.51 -9.33 11.06
N ILE A 375 -11.33 -10.08 11.78
CA ILE A 375 -10.93 -11.31 12.44
C ILE A 375 -11.39 -12.50 11.58
N TYR A 376 -10.43 -13.29 11.13
CA TYR A 376 -10.64 -14.55 10.41
C TYR A 376 -10.42 -15.69 11.39
N TYR A 377 -11.49 -16.22 11.97
CA TYR A 377 -11.46 -17.08 13.14
C TYR A 377 -10.75 -18.42 12.94
N GLU A 378 -10.87 -19.04 11.79
CA GLU A 378 -10.18 -20.31 11.50
C GLU A 378 -8.78 -20.06 10.91
N THR A 379 -8.60 -19.01 10.11
CA THR A 379 -7.29 -18.63 9.54
C THR A 379 -6.30 -18.23 10.63
N PHE A 380 -6.77 -17.51 11.65
CA PHE A 380 -5.94 -17.02 12.76
C PHE A 380 -6.31 -17.60 14.12
N LYS A 381 -6.92 -18.78 14.15
CA LYS A 381 -7.38 -19.41 15.41
C LYS A 381 -6.29 -19.63 16.46
N ASN A 382 -5.03 -19.67 16.04
CA ASN A 382 -3.88 -19.81 16.92
C ASN A 382 -3.32 -18.45 17.38
N PHE A 383 -3.85 -17.33 16.87
CA PHE A 383 -3.55 -16.00 17.38
C PHE A 383 -4.48 -15.72 18.55
N ILE A 384 -3.92 -15.33 19.69
CA ILE A 384 -4.70 -14.96 20.86
C ILE A 384 -5.47 -13.67 20.53
N ASP A 385 -6.77 -13.65 20.83
CA ASP A 385 -7.66 -12.49 20.62
C ASP A 385 -7.09 -11.16 21.18
N SER A 386 -6.22 -11.24 22.19
CA SER A 386 -5.55 -10.09 22.79
C SER A 386 -4.47 -9.43 21.93
N VAL A 387 -4.01 -10.09 20.85
CA VAL A 387 -3.02 -9.52 19.92
C VAL A 387 -3.70 -8.61 18.89
N PHE A 388 -4.99 -8.84 18.62
CA PHE A 388 -5.75 -7.97 17.75
C PHE A 388 -6.31 -6.80 18.54
N GLU A 389 -5.83 -5.58 18.22
CA GLU A 389 -6.48 -4.38 18.71
C GLU A 389 -7.90 -4.32 18.12
N ASN A 390 -8.91 -4.59 18.95
CA ASN A 390 -10.33 -4.53 18.58
C ASN A 390 -10.86 -3.10 18.48
N GLU A 391 -10.02 -2.11 18.73
CA GLU A 391 -10.43 -0.71 18.72
C GLU A 391 -10.63 -0.19 17.30
N THR A 392 -11.70 0.54 17.10
CA THR A 392 -12.00 1.17 15.81
C THR A 392 -11.06 2.33 15.55
N ARG A 393 -10.30 2.27 14.46
CA ARG A 393 -9.54 3.42 13.94
C ARG A 393 -10.48 4.26 13.08
N GLN A 394 -10.54 5.56 13.38
CA GLN A 394 -11.42 6.49 12.69
C GLN A 394 -10.62 7.67 12.16
N GLY A 395 -11.03 8.21 11.02
CA GLY A 395 -10.34 9.34 10.41
C GLY A 395 -11.22 10.19 9.52
N PHE A 396 -10.91 11.46 9.48
CA PHE A 396 -11.46 12.44 8.55
C PHE A 396 -10.34 13.00 7.69
N ASN A 397 -10.61 13.17 6.39
CA ASN A 397 -9.72 13.88 5.48
C ASN A 397 -10.52 14.95 4.74
N LEU A 398 -9.94 16.13 4.66
CA LEU A 398 -10.46 17.26 3.91
C LEU A 398 -9.41 17.68 2.89
N ARG A 399 -9.83 17.93 1.65
CA ARG A 399 -9.01 18.56 0.61
C ARG A 399 -9.83 19.67 -0.04
N LEU A 400 -9.19 20.81 -0.22
CA LEU A 400 -9.73 21.98 -0.90
C LEU A 400 -8.77 22.39 -2.00
N ASN A 401 -9.23 22.43 -3.23
CA ASN A 401 -8.48 22.95 -4.37
C ASN A 401 -9.20 24.21 -4.90
N ILE A 402 -8.43 25.25 -5.10
CA ILE A 402 -8.92 26.56 -5.56
C ILE A 402 -8.05 27.00 -6.74
N LYS A 403 -8.71 27.51 -7.78
CA LYS A 403 -8.08 28.20 -8.92
C LYS A 403 -8.52 29.66 -8.93
N PRO A 404 -7.90 30.54 -8.11
CA PRO A 404 -8.36 31.92 -7.96
C PRO A 404 -8.28 32.71 -9.27
N ILE A 405 -7.25 32.47 -10.07
CA ILE A 405 -7.02 33.06 -11.39
C ILE A 405 -6.50 31.98 -12.35
N ARG A 406 -6.47 32.25 -13.64
CA ARG A 406 -6.21 31.30 -14.72
C ARG A 406 -4.99 30.38 -14.50
N PHE A 407 -3.89 30.91 -13.95
CA PHE A 407 -2.63 30.19 -13.82
C PHE A 407 -2.26 29.83 -12.38
N LEU A 408 -3.04 30.25 -11.38
CA LEU A 408 -2.75 30.02 -9.98
C LEU A 408 -3.62 28.90 -9.42
N PHE A 409 -2.97 27.87 -8.87
CA PHE A 409 -3.61 26.76 -8.20
C PHE A 409 -3.17 26.70 -6.73
N VAL A 410 -4.13 26.60 -5.84
CA VAL A 410 -3.91 26.47 -4.40
C VAL A 410 -4.61 25.22 -3.90
N GLY A 411 -3.86 24.32 -3.30
CA GLY A 411 -4.40 23.13 -2.65
C GLY A 411 -4.15 23.17 -1.15
N LEU A 412 -5.17 22.84 -0.36
CA LEU A 412 -5.09 22.65 1.08
C LEU A 412 -5.61 21.27 1.44
N ASN A 413 -4.95 20.61 2.36
CA ASN A 413 -5.39 19.31 2.87
C ASN A 413 -5.24 19.24 4.37
N GLY A 414 -6.13 18.50 5.02
CA GLY A 414 -6.08 18.23 6.45
C GLY A 414 -6.63 16.85 6.75
N GLY A 415 -6.06 16.19 7.74
CA GLY A 415 -6.51 14.89 8.21
C GLY A 415 -6.46 14.81 9.72
N TYR A 416 -7.41 14.10 10.26
CA TYR A 416 -7.53 13.82 11.69
C TYR A 416 -7.88 12.35 11.86
N ARG A 417 -7.00 11.59 12.54
CA ARG A 417 -7.21 10.16 12.80
C ARG A 417 -7.06 9.86 14.28
N PHE A 418 -7.97 9.07 14.80
CA PHE A 418 -8.00 8.72 16.22
C PHE A 418 -8.50 7.30 16.43
N GLN A 419 -8.13 6.74 17.56
CA GLN A 419 -8.56 5.47 18.12
C GLN A 419 -8.82 5.67 19.59
N LYS A 420 -9.70 4.89 20.21
CA LYS A 420 -10.16 5.07 21.60
C LYS A 420 -9.01 5.14 22.62
N ASN A 421 -7.96 4.35 22.42
CA ASN A 421 -6.83 4.24 23.34
C ASN A 421 -5.59 5.05 22.87
N ASP A 422 -5.74 5.91 21.86
CA ASP A 422 -4.62 6.73 21.41
C ASP A 422 -4.27 7.77 22.48
N LEU A 423 -2.98 7.84 22.85
CA LEU A 423 -2.45 8.89 23.72
C LEU A 423 -2.62 10.27 23.09
N LYS A 424 -2.52 10.34 21.78
CA LYS A 424 -2.65 11.56 21.01
C LYS A 424 -3.15 11.23 19.60
N PRO A 425 -4.25 11.86 19.14
CA PRO A 425 -4.73 11.66 17.77
C PRO A 425 -3.69 12.08 16.74
N ALA A 426 -3.64 11.38 15.62
CA ALA A 426 -2.82 11.77 14.48
C ALA A 426 -3.48 12.93 13.74
N ARG A 427 -2.73 13.98 13.48
CA ARG A 427 -3.14 15.17 12.73
C ARG A 427 -2.15 15.41 11.62
N ASN A 428 -2.65 15.68 10.43
CA ASN A 428 -1.84 16.16 9.34
C ASN A 428 -2.53 17.32 8.66
N PHE A 429 -1.77 18.28 8.23
CA PHE A 429 -2.24 19.39 7.41
C PHE A 429 -1.13 19.79 6.44
N GLY A 430 -1.53 20.30 5.30
CA GLY A 430 -0.59 20.75 4.31
C GLY A 430 -1.26 21.58 3.23
N GLY A 431 -0.44 22.09 2.35
CA GLY A 431 -0.92 22.81 1.19
C GLY A 431 0.18 23.04 0.20
N TYR A 432 -0.22 23.48 -0.97
CA TYR A 432 0.67 23.89 -2.04
C TYR A 432 0.10 25.07 -2.82
N ILE A 433 1.01 25.81 -3.43
CA ILE A 433 0.70 26.89 -4.36
C ILE A 433 1.51 26.61 -5.63
N THR A 434 0.82 26.50 -6.77
CA THR A 434 1.42 26.31 -8.09
C THR A 434 1.03 27.48 -8.99
N TYR A 435 1.98 28.07 -9.64
CA TYR A 435 1.74 29.02 -10.72
C TYR A 435 2.12 28.36 -12.06
N SER A 436 1.14 28.05 -12.89
CA SER A 436 1.41 27.42 -14.19
C SER A 436 2.02 28.39 -15.16
N GLU A 437 3.11 27.97 -15.78
CA GLU A 437 3.72 28.66 -16.92
C GLU A 437 4.01 30.14 -16.67
N VAL A 438 5.00 30.42 -15.80
CA VAL A 438 5.47 31.80 -15.63
C VAL A 438 5.84 32.38 -16.99
N PRO A 439 5.25 33.53 -17.39
CA PRO A 439 5.50 34.14 -18.69
C PRO A 439 6.99 34.31 -18.98
N LEU A 440 7.40 34.16 -20.21
CA LEU A 440 8.76 34.26 -20.76
C LEU A 440 9.69 33.08 -20.46
N ILE A 441 9.60 32.48 -19.27
CA ILE A 441 10.49 31.38 -18.87
C ILE A 441 9.81 30.00 -18.91
N GLU A 442 8.48 29.97 -19.03
CA GLU A 442 7.65 28.75 -19.15
C GLU A 442 7.89 27.73 -18.04
N ILE A 443 8.32 28.19 -16.88
CA ILE A 443 8.54 27.35 -15.69
C ILE A 443 7.25 27.34 -14.84
N THR A 444 6.91 26.17 -14.31
CA THR A 444 5.82 25.99 -13.36
C THR A 444 6.41 25.77 -11.96
N PRO A 445 6.53 26.80 -11.12
CA PRO A 445 6.93 26.67 -9.74
C PRO A 445 5.78 26.13 -8.87
N THR A 446 6.11 25.25 -7.93
CA THR A 446 5.22 24.79 -6.87
C THR A 446 5.92 24.88 -5.54
N ILE A 447 5.33 25.59 -4.59
CA ILE A 447 5.76 25.62 -3.18
C ILE A 447 4.77 24.77 -2.40
N SER A 448 5.28 23.91 -1.52
CA SER A 448 4.47 23.02 -0.72
C SER A 448 4.97 22.96 0.71
N TYR A 449 4.04 22.74 1.64
CA TYR A 449 4.35 22.44 3.03
C TYR A 449 3.37 21.40 3.55
N SER A 450 3.86 20.46 4.34
CA SER A 450 3.05 19.48 5.06
C SER A 450 3.58 19.30 6.49
N LYS A 451 2.67 19.11 7.43
CA LYS A 451 2.95 18.84 8.85
C LYS A 451 2.22 17.60 9.28
N ILE A 452 2.89 16.73 10.03
CA ILE A 452 2.30 15.57 10.69
C ILE A 452 2.57 15.63 12.19
N ILE A 453 1.57 15.33 12.98
CA ILE A 453 1.65 15.29 14.44
C ILE A 453 0.94 14.02 14.91
N THR A 454 1.66 13.13 15.57
CA THR A 454 1.14 11.90 16.15
C THR A 454 1.64 11.75 17.59
N SER A 455 1.30 10.63 18.24
CA SER A 455 1.92 10.27 19.54
C SER A 455 3.43 10.01 19.41
N TYR A 456 3.91 9.61 18.23
CA TYR A 456 5.29 9.19 18.00
C TYR A 456 6.14 10.22 17.27
N ILE A 457 5.54 11.00 16.37
CA ILE A 457 6.25 11.92 15.45
C ILE A 457 5.60 13.29 15.46
N ASP A 458 6.42 14.33 15.51
CA ASP A 458 6.05 15.71 15.21
C ASP A 458 7.04 16.27 14.20
N GLY A 459 6.56 16.67 13.02
CA GLY A 459 7.45 17.22 12.02
C GLY A 459 6.77 17.65 10.75
N GLY A 460 7.55 18.19 9.84
CA GLY A 460 7.04 18.70 8.58
C GLY A 460 8.03 18.61 7.44
N VAL A 461 7.50 18.83 6.25
CA VAL A 461 8.24 18.85 5.00
C VAL A 461 7.90 20.12 4.25
N ALA A 462 8.91 20.91 3.92
CA ALA A 462 8.81 22.05 3.01
C ALA A 462 9.41 21.68 1.66
N GLY A 463 8.81 22.10 0.56
CA GLY A 463 9.26 21.76 -0.78
C GLY A 463 9.10 22.89 -1.79
N LEU A 464 10.06 22.94 -2.73
CA LEU A 464 10.02 23.80 -3.91
C LEU A 464 10.27 22.96 -5.15
N ARG A 465 9.31 22.89 -6.03
CA ARG A 465 9.43 22.20 -7.34
C ARG A 465 9.40 23.22 -8.46
N LEU A 466 10.28 23.05 -9.42
CA LEU A 466 10.32 23.78 -10.67
C LEU A 466 10.16 22.78 -11.80
N SER A 467 9.14 22.92 -12.62
CA SER A 467 8.88 22.03 -13.77
C SER A 467 8.82 22.83 -15.06
N ARG A 468 9.29 22.26 -16.16
CA ARG A 468 9.21 22.86 -17.49
C ARG A 468 9.06 21.78 -18.54
N ASN A 469 8.18 22.03 -19.50
CA ASN A 469 8.10 21.28 -20.75
C ASN A 469 9.17 21.83 -21.69
N ILE A 470 10.23 21.07 -21.92
CA ILE A 470 11.35 21.48 -22.79
C ILE A 470 10.93 21.37 -24.24
N THR A 471 10.15 20.33 -24.56
CA THR A 471 9.48 20.10 -25.84
C THR A 471 8.14 19.43 -25.56
N ASP A 472 7.31 19.25 -26.59
CA ASP A 472 6.03 18.53 -26.48
C ASP A 472 6.16 17.09 -25.92
N ASN A 473 7.38 16.53 -25.99
CA ASN A 473 7.66 15.16 -25.59
C ASN A 473 8.62 15.05 -24.40
N ILE A 474 9.15 16.16 -23.87
CA ILE A 474 10.17 16.16 -22.83
C ILE A 474 9.76 17.08 -21.70
N ASP A 475 9.46 16.49 -20.54
CA ASP A 475 9.20 17.18 -19.29
C ASP A 475 10.39 17.04 -18.35
N LEU A 476 10.86 18.14 -17.77
CA LEU A 476 11.92 18.18 -16.79
C LEU A 476 11.43 18.85 -15.51
N SER A 477 11.76 18.27 -14.35
CA SER A 477 11.53 18.94 -13.07
C SER A 477 12.71 18.79 -12.12
N VAL A 478 12.87 19.82 -11.28
CA VAL A 478 13.80 19.83 -10.15
C VAL A 478 12.99 20.07 -8.88
N TYR A 479 13.23 19.26 -7.86
CA TYR A 479 12.50 19.35 -6.61
C TYR A 479 13.45 19.37 -5.41
N TYR A 480 13.45 20.45 -4.66
CA TYR A 480 14.12 20.57 -3.38
C TYR A 480 13.13 20.32 -2.24
N ARG A 481 13.54 19.53 -1.25
CA ARG A 481 12.79 19.23 -0.04
C ARG A 481 13.66 19.38 1.20
N ASN A 482 13.09 20.01 2.23
CA ASN A 482 13.61 19.98 3.59
C ASN A 482 12.63 19.22 4.47
N THR A 483 13.10 18.16 5.11
CA THR A 483 12.33 17.27 5.98
C THR A 483 12.84 17.38 7.40
N GLN A 484 11.95 17.69 8.35
CA GLN A 484 12.28 17.80 9.76
C GLN A 484 11.26 17.01 10.58
N TYR A 485 11.71 15.96 11.26
CA TYR A 485 10.89 15.17 12.17
C TYR A 485 11.57 15.02 13.51
N LYS A 486 10.77 15.10 14.59
CA LYS A 486 11.16 14.78 15.96
C LYS A 486 10.37 13.57 16.40
N PHE A 487 11.04 12.61 17.03
CA PHE A 487 10.39 11.45 17.61
C PHE A 487 10.10 11.71 19.09
N ASN A 488 8.83 11.73 19.49
CA ASN A 488 8.41 12.17 20.82
C ASN A 488 8.96 11.33 21.98
N ASN A 489 9.32 10.07 21.70
CA ASN A 489 9.80 9.11 22.70
C ASN A 489 11.31 8.83 22.57
N SER A 490 12.04 9.68 21.82
CA SER A 490 13.46 9.50 21.54
C SER A 490 14.13 10.88 21.41
N ILE A 491 15.43 10.94 21.67
CA ILE A 491 16.25 12.13 21.38
C ILE A 491 16.41 12.34 19.86
N ALA A 492 15.94 11.34 19.14
CA ALA A 492 16.05 11.17 17.71
C ALA A 492 15.32 12.25 16.90
N SER A 493 15.98 12.83 15.89
CA SER A 493 15.38 13.77 14.94
C SER A 493 15.90 13.54 13.52
N ILE A 494 15.05 13.68 12.55
CA ILE A 494 15.43 13.71 11.14
C ILE A 494 15.53 15.17 10.73
N ASN A 495 16.68 15.56 10.20
CA ASN A 495 16.86 16.83 9.52
C ASN A 495 17.60 16.57 8.22
N GLN A 496 16.82 16.49 7.15
CA GLN A 496 17.25 15.97 5.87
C GLN A 496 16.91 16.97 4.77
N ASN A 497 17.86 17.23 3.89
CA ASN A 497 17.62 17.92 2.64
C ASN A 497 17.65 16.92 1.49
N SER A 498 16.77 17.05 0.52
CA SER A 498 16.86 16.28 -0.71
C SER A 498 16.68 17.16 -1.94
N VAL A 499 17.37 16.75 -3.01
CA VAL A 499 17.25 17.35 -4.34
C VAL A 499 16.94 16.22 -5.31
N SER A 500 15.83 16.37 -6.05
CA SER A 500 15.45 15.40 -7.07
C SER A 500 15.45 16.04 -8.45
N PHE A 501 15.81 15.23 -9.44
CA PHE A 501 15.72 15.55 -10.87
C PHE A 501 14.83 14.50 -11.51
N ASP A 502 13.76 14.94 -12.17
CA ASP A 502 12.85 14.05 -12.88
C ASP A 502 12.83 14.43 -14.37
N LEU A 503 13.00 13.43 -15.22
CA LEU A 503 12.89 13.51 -16.67
C LEU A 503 11.79 12.55 -17.12
N SER A 504 10.80 13.05 -17.83
CA SER A 504 9.80 12.23 -18.51
C SER A 504 9.82 12.51 -20.00
N THR A 505 9.81 11.47 -20.83
CA THR A 505 9.85 11.64 -22.29
C THR A 505 9.12 10.52 -23.02
N ILE A 506 8.62 10.84 -24.20
CA ILE A 506 8.16 9.84 -25.17
C ILE A 506 9.35 9.50 -26.06
N LEU A 507 9.93 8.29 -25.86
CA LEU A 507 11.09 7.84 -26.64
C LEU A 507 10.69 7.52 -28.08
N LEU A 508 9.65 6.70 -28.24
CA LEU A 508 9.05 6.28 -29.50
C LEU A 508 7.58 6.02 -29.18
N ASN A 509 6.66 6.62 -29.92
CA ASN A 509 5.24 6.37 -29.69
C ASN A 509 4.91 4.86 -29.92
N PRO A 510 4.41 4.12 -28.94
CA PRO A 510 3.82 4.50 -27.65
C PRO A 510 4.72 4.21 -26.40
N VAL A 511 6.02 4.41 -26.46
CA VAL A 511 6.96 4.09 -25.38
C VAL A 511 7.32 5.35 -24.58
N PHE A 512 7.01 5.33 -23.29
CA PHE A 512 7.27 6.40 -22.32
C PHE A 512 8.42 6.02 -21.40
N LEU A 513 9.34 6.93 -21.18
CA LEU A 513 10.44 6.81 -20.23
C LEU A 513 10.29 7.86 -19.12
N THR A 514 10.38 7.44 -17.88
CA THR A 514 10.59 8.33 -16.72
C THR A 514 11.88 7.94 -16.03
N LEU A 515 12.75 8.90 -15.79
CA LEU A 515 13.99 8.76 -15.03
C LEU A 515 13.96 9.78 -13.90
N SER A 516 14.11 9.32 -12.66
CA SER A 516 14.20 10.17 -11.47
C SER A 516 15.49 9.85 -10.72
N TYR A 517 16.17 10.89 -10.26
CA TYR A 517 17.27 10.80 -9.32
C TYR A 517 16.97 11.69 -8.12
N GLU A 518 17.12 11.17 -6.90
CA GLU A 518 17.02 11.92 -5.66
C GLU A 518 18.32 11.75 -4.86
N GLY A 519 19.00 12.86 -4.61
CA GLY A 519 20.10 12.94 -3.64
C GLY A 519 19.57 13.36 -2.28
N ILE A 520 19.90 12.64 -1.23
CA ILE A 520 19.46 12.83 0.16
C ILE A 520 20.68 13.16 1.00
N PHE A 521 20.61 14.26 1.75
CA PHE A 521 21.72 14.82 2.51
C PHE A 521 21.31 14.99 3.96
N GLU A 522 21.99 14.30 4.84
CA GLU A 522 21.91 14.41 6.30
C GLU A 522 23.25 14.85 6.85
N LYS A 523 23.32 15.15 8.16
CA LYS A 523 24.58 15.60 8.78
C LYS A 523 25.73 14.59 8.62
N THR A 524 25.43 13.30 8.70
CA THR A 524 26.41 12.21 8.80
C THR A 524 26.33 11.22 7.65
N SER A 525 25.27 11.28 6.85
CA SER A 525 25.05 10.34 5.75
C SER A 525 24.54 11.02 4.49
N THR A 526 24.85 10.41 3.36
CA THR A 526 24.28 10.75 2.06
C THR A 526 23.70 9.50 1.43
N ALA A 527 22.57 9.65 0.76
CA ALA A 527 21.95 8.56 0.01
C ALA A 527 21.49 9.06 -1.34
N GLY A 528 21.46 8.16 -2.32
CA GLY A 528 20.91 8.40 -3.64
C GLY A 528 19.81 7.40 -3.94
N ARG A 529 18.79 7.85 -4.66
CA ARG A 529 17.72 7.01 -5.19
C ARG A 529 17.61 7.22 -6.67
N ILE A 530 17.57 6.14 -7.42
CA ILE A 530 17.36 6.18 -8.86
C ILE A 530 16.12 5.37 -9.17
N LEU A 531 15.16 5.99 -9.84
CA LEU A 531 13.98 5.33 -10.39
C LEU A 531 14.03 5.43 -11.92
N LEU A 532 13.87 4.30 -12.58
CA LEU A 532 13.67 4.22 -14.02
C LEU A 532 12.35 3.50 -14.26
N ASP A 533 11.48 4.09 -15.06
CA ASP A 533 10.21 3.50 -15.52
C ASP A 533 10.15 3.58 -17.04
N LEU A 534 10.06 2.42 -17.68
CA LEU A 534 9.82 2.29 -19.11
C LEU A 534 8.45 1.66 -19.31
N THR A 535 7.53 2.39 -19.90
CA THR A 535 6.14 1.95 -20.08
C THR A 535 5.71 2.05 -21.54
N THR A 536 5.07 1.00 -22.06
CA THR A 536 4.37 1.03 -23.35
C THR A 536 2.89 0.74 -23.16
N ARG A 537 2.06 1.36 -24.01
CA ARG A 537 0.61 1.15 -24.05
C ARG A 537 0.22 0.82 -25.49
N PHE A 538 -0.72 -0.06 -25.68
CA PHE A 538 -1.19 -0.50 -26.99
C PHE A 538 -2.66 -0.86 -26.97
#